data_4dc830f46d66fd948272573f01c66b9e
#
_entry.id   4dc830f46d66fd948272573f01c66b9e
#
_cell.length_a   1.000
_cell.length_b   1.000
_cell.length_c   1.000
_cell.angle_alpha   90.00
_cell.angle_beta   90.00
_cell.angle_gamma   90.00
#
_symmetry.space_group_name_H-M   'P 1'
#
loop_
_entity.id
_entity.type
_entity.pdbx_description
1 polymer ?
#
loop_
_entity_poly.entity_id
_entity_poly.type
_entity_poly.pdbx_seq_one_letter_code
_entity_poly.pdbx_strand_id
1 'polypeptide(L)'
;MDSTLAQTSSDVDFSFSVERQDGRRYTYYRGGSTLLTSYESASTSKMVSAVVILRLVEQGYLSLADKPQRYISTWPITSTDPLFNMTLEQLLSFTSGLTTEPPCQNFGGSNFETCVNSIATTNAGNGITPGQEFYYSSTHLQVAGLMAIKARGVATWQDVFTEFKTQTGLFSGSTYDLPSATNPRLAGGMHWTGEEYMAFLKALKNGSLLNSTSMSQLLADHTASVTIAYSPALVGAGEDWHYGLGLWHECQSATFNCTAGARVSSPGAYGAYPFWDRSHGYVGLVARQGALGTFPNGIAIERSVRPDVEQWLACP
;
A
#
# COMPACT_ATOMS: atom_id res chain seq x y z
N MET A 1 27.36 5.77 4.26
CA MET A 1 26.32 5.15 3.41
C MET A 1 26.88 4.35 2.23
N ASP A 2 27.73 4.94 1.34
CA ASP A 2 28.22 4.18 0.16
C ASP A 2 28.95 2.87 0.53
N SER A 3 29.86 2.91 1.50
CA SER A 3 30.58 1.71 1.95
C SER A 3 29.64 0.63 2.50
N THR A 4 28.67 1.03 3.31
CA THR A 4 27.68 0.12 3.91
C THR A 4 26.81 -0.53 2.83
N LEU A 5 26.26 0.29 1.91
CA LEU A 5 25.43 -0.22 0.81
C LEU A 5 26.21 -1.10 -0.16
N ALA A 6 27.49 -0.80 -0.43
CA ALA A 6 28.35 -1.63 -1.28
C ALA A 6 28.60 -3.01 -0.66
N GLN A 7 28.68 -3.11 0.67
CA GLN A 7 28.94 -4.35 1.41
C GLN A 7 27.66 -5.12 1.79
N THR A 8 26.49 -4.47 1.72
CA THR A 8 25.22 -5.10 2.07
C THR A 8 24.92 -6.24 1.10
N SER A 9 24.52 -7.40 1.64
CA SER A 9 24.11 -8.54 0.82
C SER A 9 22.80 -8.21 0.07
N SER A 10 22.75 -8.56 -1.20
CA SER A 10 21.53 -8.48 -2.02
C SER A 10 21.56 -9.56 -3.10
N ASP A 11 20.39 -10.17 -3.30
CA ASP A 11 20.15 -11.20 -4.32
C ASP A 11 19.99 -10.62 -5.74
N VAL A 12 19.66 -9.32 -5.84
CA VAL A 12 19.48 -8.59 -7.11
C VAL A 12 20.04 -7.17 -6.99
N ASP A 13 20.19 -6.51 -8.12
CA ASP A 13 20.51 -5.09 -8.19
C ASP A 13 19.42 -4.24 -7.55
N PHE A 14 19.80 -3.10 -6.96
CA PHE A 14 18.87 -2.19 -6.32
C PHE A 14 19.34 -0.73 -6.39
N SER A 15 18.39 0.17 -6.24
CA SER A 15 18.65 1.58 -5.95
C SER A 15 18.14 1.92 -4.55
N PHE A 16 18.87 2.73 -3.83
CA PHE A 16 18.47 3.26 -2.54
C PHE A 16 18.41 4.78 -2.60
N SER A 17 17.34 5.37 -2.12
CA SER A 17 17.22 6.83 -2.04
C SER A 17 16.54 7.25 -0.75
N VAL A 18 17.04 8.31 -0.12
CA VAL A 18 16.46 8.97 1.04
C VAL A 18 16.44 10.48 0.84
N GLU A 19 15.37 11.14 1.30
CA GLU A 19 15.21 12.58 1.22
C GLU A 19 14.80 13.18 2.58
N ARG A 20 15.58 14.15 3.05
CA ARG A 20 15.38 14.87 4.31
C ARG A 20 14.21 15.85 4.24
N GLN A 21 13.87 16.42 5.40
CA GLN A 21 12.86 17.49 5.51
C GLN A 21 13.27 18.75 4.72
N ASP A 22 14.55 19.08 4.68
CA ASP A 22 15.09 20.25 3.95
C ASP A 22 15.23 20.03 2.44
N GLY A 23 14.85 18.85 1.93
CA GLY A 23 14.90 18.47 0.52
C GLY A 23 16.25 17.92 0.06
N ARG A 24 17.27 17.87 0.93
CA ARG A 24 18.52 17.18 0.58
C ARG A 24 18.26 15.70 0.37
N ARG A 25 18.81 15.14 -0.70
CA ARG A 25 18.61 13.78 -1.12
C ARG A 25 19.94 13.07 -1.28
N TYR A 26 20.00 11.83 -0.78
CA TYR A 26 21.08 10.90 -1.06
C TYR A 26 20.52 9.75 -1.93
N THR A 27 21.30 9.32 -2.92
CA THR A 27 20.93 8.21 -3.81
C THR A 27 22.16 7.34 -4.07
N TYR A 28 21.92 6.03 -4.02
CA TYR A 28 22.90 4.98 -4.32
C TYR A 28 22.35 4.04 -5.38
N TYR A 29 23.21 3.63 -6.32
CA TYR A 29 22.88 2.68 -7.37
C TYR A 29 23.78 1.46 -7.28
N ARG A 30 23.20 0.27 -7.40
CA ARG A 30 23.93 -0.99 -7.45
C ARG A 30 23.60 -1.73 -8.73
N GLY A 31 24.67 -2.15 -9.46
CA GLY A 31 24.56 -2.85 -10.73
C GLY A 31 23.82 -2.04 -11.80
N GLY A 32 22.86 -2.68 -12.47
CA GLY A 32 22.04 -2.06 -13.50
C GLY A 32 20.82 -1.31 -12.99
N SER A 33 20.54 -1.30 -11.68
CA SER A 33 19.40 -0.60 -11.11
C SER A 33 19.63 0.90 -11.05
N THR A 34 18.64 1.67 -11.48
CA THR A 34 18.58 3.12 -11.32
C THR A 34 17.19 3.51 -10.82
N LEU A 35 17.02 4.76 -10.37
CA LEU A 35 15.69 5.25 -10.00
C LEU A 35 14.75 5.44 -11.20
N LEU A 36 15.25 5.31 -12.44
CA LEU A 36 14.45 5.31 -13.67
C LEU A 36 14.07 3.89 -14.13
N THR A 37 14.59 2.86 -13.49
CA THR A 37 14.22 1.48 -13.77
C THR A 37 12.76 1.27 -13.37
N SER A 38 11.95 0.73 -14.30
CA SER A 38 10.57 0.36 -14.02
C SER A 38 10.52 -1.01 -13.35
N TYR A 39 9.79 -1.09 -12.24
CA TYR A 39 9.63 -2.31 -11.46
C TYR A 39 8.17 -2.70 -11.30
N GLU A 40 7.91 -4.00 -11.32
CA GLU A 40 6.67 -4.57 -10.79
C GLU A 40 6.65 -4.36 -9.28
N SER A 41 5.59 -3.75 -8.78
CA SER A 41 5.62 -3.19 -7.44
C SER A 41 5.12 -4.13 -6.35
N ALA A 42 4.31 -5.13 -6.70
CA ALA A 42 3.56 -5.91 -5.71
C ALA A 42 2.90 -4.97 -4.66
N SER A 43 3.02 -5.29 -3.38
CA SER A 43 2.29 -4.60 -2.30
C SER A 43 2.67 -3.13 -2.08
N THR A 44 3.70 -2.59 -2.74
CA THR A 44 3.94 -1.14 -2.71
C THR A 44 2.79 -0.35 -3.34
N SER A 45 1.97 -1.00 -4.18
CA SER A 45 0.74 -0.45 -4.75
C SER A 45 -0.31 -0.06 -3.70
N LYS A 46 -0.32 -0.71 -2.54
CA LYS A 46 -1.38 -0.55 -1.53
C LYS A 46 -1.46 0.87 -0.98
N MET A 47 -0.33 1.44 -0.62
CA MET A 47 -0.26 2.81 -0.11
C MET A 47 -0.75 3.81 -1.18
N VAL A 48 -0.36 3.61 -2.44
CA VAL A 48 -0.79 4.48 -3.55
C VAL A 48 -2.29 4.35 -3.78
N SER A 49 -2.83 3.12 -3.86
CA SER A 49 -4.27 2.87 -4.04
C SER A 49 -5.11 3.50 -2.93
N ALA A 50 -4.67 3.38 -1.68
CA ALA A 50 -5.35 3.98 -0.53
C ALA A 50 -5.37 5.51 -0.61
N VAL A 51 -4.25 6.15 -0.97
CA VAL A 51 -4.17 7.60 -1.13
C VAL A 51 -5.04 8.09 -2.29
N VAL A 52 -5.07 7.37 -3.41
CA VAL A 52 -5.97 7.67 -4.55
C VAL A 52 -7.44 7.64 -4.10
N ILE A 53 -7.85 6.61 -3.34
CA ILE A 53 -9.22 6.49 -2.83
C ILE A 53 -9.53 7.57 -1.80
N LEU A 54 -8.62 7.90 -0.89
CA LEU A 54 -8.80 8.98 0.09
C LEU A 54 -8.98 10.34 -0.58
N ARG A 55 -8.35 10.61 -1.71
CA ARG A 55 -8.63 11.83 -2.47
C ARG A 55 -10.08 11.88 -2.99
N LEU A 56 -10.65 10.75 -3.39
CA LEU A 56 -12.06 10.70 -3.75
C LEU A 56 -12.98 10.93 -2.53
N VAL A 57 -12.55 10.53 -1.34
CA VAL A 57 -13.24 10.87 -0.09
C VAL A 57 -13.19 12.38 0.15
N GLU A 58 -12.05 13.03 -0.02
CA GLU A 58 -11.92 14.49 0.11
C GLU A 58 -12.76 15.27 -0.91
N GLN A 59 -12.94 14.71 -2.09
CA GLN A 59 -13.76 15.30 -3.17
C GLN A 59 -15.25 15.03 -2.98
N GLY A 60 -15.64 14.27 -1.95
CA GLY A 60 -17.04 13.97 -1.63
C GLY A 60 -17.69 12.88 -2.49
N TYR A 61 -16.92 12.15 -3.30
CA TYR A 61 -17.43 11.00 -4.04
C TYR A 61 -17.65 9.77 -3.16
N LEU A 62 -16.87 9.62 -2.11
CA LEU A 62 -16.90 8.52 -1.15
C LEU A 62 -16.89 9.06 0.28
N SER A 63 -17.33 8.22 1.21
CA SER A 63 -17.11 8.39 2.64
C SER A 63 -16.47 7.12 3.20
N LEU A 64 -15.62 7.24 4.22
CA LEU A 64 -15.03 6.07 4.89
C LEU A 64 -16.10 5.16 5.53
N ALA A 65 -17.28 5.70 5.86
CA ALA A 65 -18.41 4.94 6.38
C ALA A 65 -19.28 4.27 5.29
N ASP A 66 -19.00 4.51 4.01
CA ASP A 66 -19.78 3.92 2.92
C ASP A 66 -19.55 2.41 2.82
N LYS A 67 -20.64 1.72 2.43
CA LYS A 67 -20.67 0.28 2.24
C LYS A 67 -20.70 -0.06 0.74
N PRO A 68 -20.16 -1.24 0.32
CA PRO A 68 -20.10 -1.63 -1.10
C PRO A 68 -21.45 -1.55 -1.82
N GLN A 69 -22.54 -2.00 -1.21
CA GLN A 69 -23.88 -2.05 -1.82
C GLN A 69 -24.45 -0.67 -2.17
N ARG A 70 -23.87 0.42 -1.64
CA ARG A 70 -24.25 1.78 -2.05
C ARG A 70 -23.87 2.08 -3.50
N TYR A 71 -22.78 1.50 -3.98
CA TYR A 71 -22.20 1.80 -5.28
C TYR A 71 -22.25 0.61 -6.25
N ILE A 72 -22.18 -0.60 -5.74
CA ILE A 72 -22.12 -1.85 -6.51
C ILE A 72 -23.50 -2.49 -6.51
N SER A 73 -24.31 -2.18 -7.54
CA SER A 73 -25.68 -2.68 -7.64
C SER A 73 -25.78 -4.23 -7.74
N THR A 74 -24.69 -4.86 -8.16
CA THR A 74 -24.55 -6.32 -8.27
C THR A 74 -23.96 -6.96 -7.01
N TRP A 75 -23.82 -6.21 -5.91
CA TRP A 75 -23.20 -6.70 -4.67
C TRP A 75 -23.99 -7.89 -4.09
N PRO A 76 -23.38 -9.08 -3.99
CA PRO A 76 -24.13 -10.30 -3.70
C PRO A 76 -24.33 -10.59 -2.20
N ILE A 77 -23.71 -9.82 -1.29
CA ILE A 77 -23.83 -10.04 0.16
C ILE A 77 -25.19 -9.55 0.63
N THR A 78 -25.94 -10.40 1.31
CA THR A 78 -27.26 -10.08 1.85
C THR A 78 -27.19 -9.51 3.26
N SER A 79 -28.26 -8.82 3.70
CA SER A 79 -28.32 -8.20 5.02
C SER A 79 -28.27 -9.15 6.21
N THR A 80 -28.40 -10.45 5.98
CA THR A 80 -28.28 -11.50 7.01
C THR A 80 -26.83 -11.92 7.25
N ASP A 81 -25.91 -11.55 6.34
CA ASP A 81 -24.49 -11.84 6.46
C ASP A 81 -23.79 -10.68 7.21
N PRO A 82 -22.94 -10.94 8.21
CA PRO A 82 -22.16 -9.90 8.89
C PRO A 82 -21.38 -9.00 7.93
N LEU A 83 -20.83 -9.57 6.84
CA LEU A 83 -20.05 -8.82 5.82
C LEU A 83 -20.86 -7.74 5.10
N PHE A 84 -22.20 -7.76 5.17
CA PHE A 84 -23.05 -6.67 4.67
C PHE A 84 -22.74 -5.32 5.30
N ASN A 85 -22.16 -5.33 6.50
CA ASN A 85 -21.85 -4.13 7.26
C ASN A 85 -20.42 -3.60 7.08
N MET A 86 -19.61 -4.23 6.21
CA MET A 86 -18.27 -3.71 5.94
C MET A 86 -18.31 -2.30 5.36
N THR A 87 -17.34 -1.48 5.78
CA THR A 87 -17.20 -0.09 5.36
C THR A 87 -15.93 0.11 4.50
N LEU A 88 -15.86 1.22 3.79
CA LEU A 88 -14.65 1.60 3.05
C LEU A 88 -13.43 1.71 3.97
N GLU A 89 -13.58 2.24 5.20
CA GLU A 89 -12.50 2.29 6.19
C GLU A 89 -11.97 0.89 6.49
N GLN A 90 -12.86 -0.08 6.73
CA GLN A 90 -12.47 -1.46 7.01
C GLN A 90 -11.86 -2.16 5.79
N LEU A 91 -12.27 -1.80 4.57
CA LEU A 91 -11.62 -2.24 3.34
C LEU A 91 -10.20 -1.69 3.24
N LEU A 92 -9.97 -0.40 3.50
CA LEU A 92 -8.65 0.22 3.42
C LEU A 92 -7.73 -0.22 4.56
N SER A 93 -8.27 -0.57 5.73
CA SER A 93 -7.51 -1.06 6.90
C SER A 93 -7.38 -2.58 6.97
N PHE A 94 -7.93 -3.30 5.99
CA PHE A 94 -7.89 -4.78 5.92
C PHE A 94 -8.57 -5.49 7.10
N THR A 95 -9.59 -4.83 7.66
CA THR A 95 -10.43 -5.38 8.74
C THR A 95 -11.85 -5.68 8.28
N SER A 96 -12.10 -5.75 6.97
CA SER A 96 -13.45 -5.93 6.41
C SER A 96 -14.01 -7.35 6.50
N GLY A 97 -13.20 -8.34 6.93
CA GLY A 97 -13.60 -9.75 6.99
C GLY A 97 -13.42 -10.52 5.67
N LEU A 98 -12.81 -9.92 4.65
CA LEU A 98 -12.52 -10.58 3.36
C LEU A 98 -11.17 -11.29 3.44
N THR A 99 -11.17 -12.59 3.73
CA THR A 99 -9.94 -13.37 3.97
C THR A 99 -9.52 -14.26 2.81
N THR A 100 -10.48 -14.67 1.96
CA THR A 100 -10.24 -15.62 0.87
C THR A 100 -10.08 -14.89 -0.46
N GLU A 101 -8.97 -15.15 -1.14
CA GLU A 101 -8.65 -14.60 -2.46
C GLU A 101 -9.09 -15.55 -3.58
N PRO A 102 -10.13 -15.25 -4.38
CA PRO A 102 -10.49 -16.06 -5.52
C PRO A 102 -9.42 -15.94 -6.63
N PRO A 103 -9.22 -17.00 -7.45
CA PRO A 103 -8.23 -17.02 -8.52
C PRO A 103 -8.35 -15.89 -9.55
N CYS A 104 -9.55 -15.32 -9.73
CA CYS A 104 -9.81 -14.28 -10.73
C CYS A 104 -8.90 -13.04 -10.57
N GLN A 105 -8.41 -12.77 -9.38
CA GLN A 105 -7.47 -11.67 -9.13
C GLN A 105 -6.11 -11.85 -9.82
N ASN A 106 -5.79 -13.09 -10.24
CA ASN A 106 -4.55 -13.45 -10.89
C ASN A 106 -4.71 -13.69 -12.41
N PHE A 107 -5.93 -13.57 -12.93
CA PHE A 107 -6.22 -13.82 -14.35
C PHE A 107 -6.46 -12.53 -15.13
N GLY A 108 -5.61 -12.24 -16.11
CA GLY A 108 -5.72 -11.06 -16.96
C GLY A 108 -7.00 -11.01 -17.80
N GLY A 109 -7.59 -12.15 -18.11
CA GLY A 109 -8.86 -12.26 -18.85
C GLY A 109 -10.13 -12.05 -18.02
N SER A 110 -10.02 -11.90 -16.70
CA SER A 110 -11.16 -11.64 -15.84
C SER A 110 -11.65 -10.20 -15.97
N ASN A 111 -12.97 -10.00 -15.86
CA ASN A 111 -13.54 -8.65 -15.73
C ASN A 111 -13.44 -8.20 -14.27
N PHE A 112 -13.08 -6.94 -14.03
CA PHE A 112 -12.84 -6.38 -12.70
C PHE A 112 -14.08 -6.49 -11.78
N GLU A 113 -15.26 -6.08 -12.25
CA GLU A 113 -16.49 -6.15 -11.47
C GLU A 113 -16.93 -7.59 -11.20
N THR A 114 -16.81 -8.47 -12.20
CA THR A 114 -17.10 -9.90 -12.03
C THR A 114 -16.16 -10.53 -10.99
N CYS A 115 -14.89 -10.14 -11.00
CA CYS A 115 -13.93 -10.62 -10.01
C CYS A 115 -14.25 -10.09 -8.60
N VAL A 116 -14.65 -8.83 -8.46
CA VAL A 116 -15.09 -8.27 -7.16
C VAL A 116 -16.34 -9.01 -6.64
N ASN A 117 -17.32 -9.32 -7.50
CA ASN A 117 -18.47 -10.12 -7.10
C ASN A 117 -18.06 -11.55 -6.68
N SER A 118 -17.06 -12.13 -7.34
CA SER A 118 -16.49 -13.42 -6.93
C SER A 118 -15.80 -13.35 -5.57
N ILE A 119 -15.10 -12.25 -5.26
CA ILE A 119 -14.54 -12.02 -3.93
C ILE A 119 -15.65 -12.03 -2.87
N ALA A 120 -16.71 -11.28 -3.11
CA ALA A 120 -17.85 -11.20 -2.19
C ALA A 120 -18.49 -12.58 -1.98
N THR A 121 -18.82 -13.29 -3.06
CA THR A 121 -19.45 -14.59 -3.01
C THR A 121 -18.56 -15.64 -2.32
N THR A 122 -17.25 -15.64 -2.57
CA THR A 122 -16.31 -16.59 -1.95
C THR A 122 -16.17 -16.36 -0.44
N ASN A 123 -16.35 -15.14 0.03
CA ASN A 123 -16.24 -14.80 1.45
C ASN A 123 -17.59 -14.79 2.18
N ALA A 124 -18.72 -14.81 1.46
CA ALA A 124 -20.06 -14.83 2.06
C ALA A 124 -20.22 -16.03 2.99
N GLY A 125 -20.81 -15.80 4.16
CA GLY A 125 -21.07 -16.85 5.15
C GLY A 125 -19.84 -17.34 5.91
N ASN A 126 -18.69 -16.66 5.84
CA ASN A 126 -17.48 -17.03 6.58
C ASN A 126 -17.59 -16.78 8.10
N GLY A 127 -18.65 -16.09 8.54
CA GLY A 127 -18.91 -15.81 9.97
C GLY A 127 -18.09 -14.69 10.58
N ILE A 128 -17.24 -14.01 9.80
CA ILE A 128 -16.39 -12.93 10.30
C ILE A 128 -17.18 -11.62 10.34
N THR A 129 -17.16 -10.95 11.47
CA THR A 129 -17.75 -9.62 11.60
C THR A 129 -16.70 -8.55 11.23
N PRO A 130 -17.00 -7.65 10.27
CA PRO A 130 -16.12 -6.56 9.91
C PRO A 130 -15.67 -5.73 11.14
N GLY A 131 -14.37 -5.43 11.21
CA GLY A 131 -13.77 -4.69 12.32
C GLY A 131 -13.28 -5.56 13.49
N GLN A 132 -13.45 -6.88 13.46
CA GLN A 132 -12.98 -7.75 14.54
C GLN A 132 -11.58 -8.31 14.32
N GLU A 133 -11.18 -8.52 13.08
CA GLU A 133 -9.86 -9.06 12.78
C GLU A 133 -9.21 -8.38 11.57
N PHE A 134 -7.90 -8.33 11.61
CA PHE A 134 -7.04 -7.93 10.50
C PHE A 134 -6.57 -9.15 9.73
N TYR A 135 -6.74 -9.12 8.41
CA TYR A 135 -6.25 -10.16 7.52
C TYR A 135 -5.59 -9.52 6.29
N TYR A 136 -4.28 -9.67 6.14
CA TYR A 136 -3.57 -9.10 5.01
C TYR A 136 -3.85 -9.86 3.72
N SER A 137 -4.62 -9.26 2.82
CA SER A 137 -4.96 -9.84 1.51
C SER A 137 -5.15 -8.77 0.43
N SER A 138 -5.27 -9.22 -0.82
CA SER A 138 -5.51 -8.31 -1.96
C SER A 138 -6.99 -7.99 -2.15
N THR A 139 -7.90 -8.77 -1.56
CA THR A 139 -9.34 -8.69 -1.78
C THR A 139 -9.95 -7.35 -1.42
N HIS A 140 -9.52 -6.80 -0.30
CA HIS A 140 -10.08 -5.55 0.27
C HIS A 140 -9.99 -4.38 -0.72
N LEU A 141 -8.81 -4.18 -1.31
CA LEU A 141 -8.59 -3.06 -2.24
C LEU A 141 -9.28 -3.27 -3.59
N GLN A 142 -9.54 -4.52 -4.02
CA GLN A 142 -10.35 -4.76 -5.21
C GLN A 142 -11.78 -4.26 -5.00
N VAL A 143 -12.38 -4.54 -3.84
CA VAL A 143 -13.73 -4.06 -3.50
C VAL A 143 -13.73 -2.53 -3.37
N ALA A 144 -12.80 -1.95 -2.62
CA ALA A 144 -12.65 -0.50 -2.47
C ALA A 144 -12.45 0.20 -3.82
N GLY A 145 -11.67 -0.41 -4.72
CA GLY A 145 -11.46 0.11 -6.07
C GLY A 145 -12.71 0.11 -6.93
N LEU A 146 -13.54 -0.94 -6.86
CA LEU A 146 -14.82 -0.93 -7.57
C LEU A 146 -15.78 0.12 -7.01
N MET A 147 -15.82 0.30 -5.68
CA MET A 147 -16.57 1.41 -5.07
C MET A 147 -16.10 2.75 -5.64
N ALA A 148 -14.78 2.97 -5.76
CA ALA A 148 -14.21 4.19 -6.31
C ALA A 148 -14.60 4.42 -7.79
N ILE A 149 -14.49 3.39 -8.63
CA ILE A 149 -14.90 3.43 -10.04
C ILE A 149 -16.38 3.84 -10.16
N LYS A 150 -17.25 3.17 -9.41
CA LYS A 150 -18.70 3.40 -9.46
C LYS A 150 -19.08 4.78 -8.87
N ALA A 151 -18.50 5.16 -7.75
CA ALA A 151 -18.74 6.47 -7.12
C ALA A 151 -18.31 7.63 -8.02
N ARG A 152 -17.17 7.46 -8.73
CA ARG A 152 -16.67 8.46 -9.68
C ARG A 152 -17.46 8.47 -10.99
N GLY A 153 -18.18 7.39 -11.32
CA GLY A 153 -18.96 7.26 -12.57
C GLY A 153 -18.06 7.07 -13.80
N VAL A 154 -16.90 6.47 -13.63
CA VAL A 154 -15.96 6.14 -14.72
C VAL A 154 -16.00 4.65 -15.06
N ALA A 155 -15.35 4.25 -16.14
CA ALA A 155 -15.41 2.87 -16.63
C ALA A 155 -14.41 1.93 -15.93
N THR A 156 -13.22 2.43 -15.59
CA THR A 156 -12.10 1.60 -15.15
C THR A 156 -11.32 2.25 -14.01
N TRP A 157 -10.48 1.46 -13.34
CA TRP A 157 -9.49 1.98 -12.40
C TRP A 157 -8.45 2.88 -13.08
N GLN A 158 -8.12 2.61 -14.34
CA GLN A 158 -7.22 3.46 -15.12
C GLN A 158 -7.74 4.89 -15.25
N ASP A 159 -9.07 5.06 -15.38
CA ASP A 159 -9.68 6.39 -15.43
C ASP A 159 -9.50 7.12 -14.10
N VAL A 160 -9.78 6.42 -12.97
CA VAL A 160 -9.56 6.96 -11.61
C VAL A 160 -8.10 7.36 -11.42
N PHE A 161 -7.17 6.48 -11.80
CA PHE A 161 -5.73 6.73 -11.64
C PHE A 161 -5.22 7.83 -12.57
N THR A 162 -5.76 7.93 -13.79
CA THR A 162 -5.44 9.01 -14.73
C THR A 162 -5.88 10.36 -14.20
N GLU A 163 -7.06 10.45 -13.57
CA GLU A 163 -7.49 11.68 -12.90
C GLU A 163 -6.54 12.05 -11.76
N PHE A 164 -6.15 11.09 -10.93
CA PHE A 164 -5.16 11.31 -9.87
C PHE A 164 -3.84 11.84 -10.44
N LYS A 165 -3.30 11.22 -11.50
CA LYS A 165 -2.07 11.65 -12.17
C LYS A 165 -2.19 13.09 -12.70
N THR A 166 -3.30 13.40 -13.33
CA THR A 166 -3.58 14.75 -13.90
C THR A 166 -3.64 15.80 -12.80
N GLN A 167 -4.32 15.51 -11.69
CA GLN A 167 -4.50 16.45 -10.58
C GLN A 167 -3.22 16.69 -9.78
N THR A 168 -2.34 15.70 -9.70
CA THR A 168 -1.17 15.73 -8.81
C THR A 168 0.16 15.91 -9.54
N GLY A 169 0.21 15.59 -10.83
CA GLY A 169 1.46 15.52 -11.61
C GLY A 169 2.34 14.32 -11.27
N LEU A 170 1.86 13.38 -10.44
CA LEU A 170 2.62 12.21 -9.99
C LEU A 170 2.35 10.99 -10.87
N PHE A 171 3.31 10.05 -10.87
CA PHE A 171 3.17 8.76 -11.55
C PHE A 171 2.86 8.84 -13.04
N SER A 172 3.40 9.85 -13.75
CA SER A 172 3.09 10.08 -15.17
C SER A 172 3.36 8.87 -16.06
N GLY A 173 4.42 8.11 -15.79
CA GLY A 173 4.80 6.89 -16.50
C GLY A 173 4.30 5.59 -15.85
N SER A 174 3.76 5.66 -14.64
CA SER A 174 3.29 4.48 -13.90
C SER A 174 1.92 4.00 -14.36
N THR A 175 1.69 2.70 -14.22
CA THR A 175 0.46 2.03 -14.65
C THR A 175 -0.01 1.02 -13.60
N TYR A 176 -1.31 0.70 -13.61
CA TYR A 176 -1.89 -0.47 -12.96
C TYR A 176 -2.29 -1.45 -14.06
N ASP A 177 -1.44 -2.39 -14.40
CA ASP A 177 -1.60 -3.27 -15.57
C ASP A 177 -1.37 -4.77 -15.30
N LEU A 178 -1.15 -5.14 -14.05
CA LEU A 178 -1.00 -6.54 -13.66
C LEU A 178 -2.22 -7.06 -12.86
N PRO A 179 -2.74 -8.24 -13.21
CA PRO A 179 -2.38 -9.12 -14.32
C PRO A 179 -2.81 -8.60 -15.71
N SER A 180 -3.66 -7.56 -15.77
CA SER A 180 -4.03 -6.83 -16.99
C SER A 180 -4.60 -5.45 -16.67
N ALA A 181 -4.64 -4.57 -17.66
CA ALA A 181 -5.24 -3.24 -17.51
C ALA A 181 -6.76 -3.28 -17.30
N THR A 182 -7.45 -4.35 -17.72
CA THR A 182 -8.91 -4.53 -17.56
C THR A 182 -9.29 -5.19 -16.24
N ASN A 183 -8.33 -5.83 -15.56
CA ASN A 183 -8.51 -6.41 -14.22
C ASN A 183 -7.24 -6.19 -13.39
N PRO A 184 -6.83 -4.96 -13.14
CA PRO A 184 -5.61 -4.69 -12.39
C PRO A 184 -5.80 -5.07 -10.91
N ARG A 185 -4.76 -5.66 -10.31
CA ARG A 185 -4.73 -5.90 -8.87
C ARG A 185 -4.34 -4.62 -8.16
N LEU A 186 -5.26 -3.97 -7.46
CA LEU A 186 -4.99 -2.70 -6.78
C LEU A 186 -4.03 -2.81 -5.61
N ALA A 187 -3.94 -4.00 -5.05
CA ALA A 187 -3.02 -4.32 -3.96
C ALA A 187 -1.60 -4.69 -4.41
N GLY A 188 -1.34 -4.79 -5.73
CA GLY A 188 -0.05 -5.32 -6.17
C GLY A 188 0.24 -5.24 -7.67
N GLY A 189 -0.61 -4.63 -8.47
CA GLY A 189 -0.49 -4.66 -9.94
C GLY A 189 0.06 -3.40 -10.58
N MET A 190 0.76 -2.56 -9.83
CA MET A 190 1.32 -1.32 -10.32
C MET A 190 2.76 -1.53 -10.84
N HIS A 191 3.12 -0.88 -11.95
CA HIS A 191 4.50 -0.59 -12.35
C HIS A 191 4.84 0.86 -12.02
N TRP A 192 6.03 1.10 -11.50
CA TRP A 192 6.52 2.44 -11.17
C TRP A 192 8.05 2.54 -11.32
N THR A 193 8.57 3.75 -11.39
CA THR A 193 9.99 4.05 -11.26
C THR A 193 10.29 4.60 -9.86
N GLY A 194 11.53 4.42 -9.39
CA GLY A 194 11.95 4.92 -8.08
C GLY A 194 11.79 6.45 -7.96
N GLU A 195 12.01 7.21 -9.03
CA GLU A 195 11.79 8.66 -9.05
C GLU A 195 10.32 9.01 -8.80
N GLU A 196 9.39 8.32 -9.47
CA GLU A 196 7.96 8.57 -9.30
C GLU A 196 7.49 8.22 -7.89
N TYR A 197 7.98 7.12 -7.33
CA TYR A 197 7.60 6.73 -5.97
C TYR A 197 8.20 7.67 -4.91
N MET A 198 9.45 8.11 -5.07
CA MET A 198 10.07 9.13 -4.20
C MET A 198 9.32 10.47 -4.27
N ALA A 199 8.89 10.89 -5.46
CA ALA A 199 8.06 12.08 -5.62
C ALA A 199 6.71 11.96 -4.88
N PHE A 200 6.08 10.78 -4.94
CA PHE A 200 4.85 10.48 -4.18
C PHE A 200 5.08 10.53 -2.66
N LEU A 201 6.13 9.89 -2.15
CA LEU A 201 6.45 9.92 -0.72
C LEU A 201 6.75 11.33 -0.22
N LYS A 202 7.45 12.13 -1.02
CA LYS A 202 7.71 13.55 -0.74
C LYS A 202 6.42 14.35 -0.68
N ALA A 203 5.54 14.19 -1.65
CA ALA A 203 4.26 14.89 -1.70
C ALA A 203 3.35 14.49 -0.52
N LEU A 204 3.38 13.21 -0.12
CA LEU A 204 2.66 12.73 1.06
C LEU A 204 3.24 13.35 2.34
N LYS A 205 4.57 13.31 2.53
CA LYS A 205 5.28 13.91 3.67
C LYS A 205 4.98 15.41 3.82
N ASN A 206 4.93 16.13 2.71
CA ASN A 206 4.73 17.57 2.70
C ASN A 206 3.24 17.99 2.83
N GLY A 207 2.31 17.02 2.94
CA GLY A 207 0.88 17.29 3.08
C GLY A 207 0.22 17.87 1.81
N SER A 208 0.85 17.73 0.63
CA SER A 208 0.30 18.23 -0.63
C SER A 208 -0.69 17.27 -1.29
N LEU A 209 -0.77 16.01 -0.84
CA LEU A 209 -1.66 15.00 -1.40
C LEU A 209 -2.99 14.89 -0.68
N LEU A 210 -2.99 14.98 0.64
CA LEU A 210 -4.15 14.80 1.49
C LEU A 210 -4.27 15.98 2.47
N ASN A 211 -5.49 16.37 2.78
CA ASN A 211 -5.75 17.33 3.86
C ASN A 211 -5.44 16.70 5.24
N SER A 212 -5.46 17.51 6.30
CA SER A 212 -5.12 17.04 7.65
C SER A 212 -6.05 15.94 8.17
N THR A 213 -7.32 15.97 7.81
CA THR A 213 -8.30 14.94 8.21
C THR A 213 -8.00 13.60 7.55
N SER A 214 -7.84 13.56 6.23
CA SER A 214 -7.51 12.33 5.51
C SER A 214 -6.13 11.81 5.88
N MET A 215 -5.15 12.69 6.10
CA MET A 215 -3.84 12.31 6.59
C MET A 215 -3.91 11.67 7.99
N SER A 216 -4.72 12.22 8.88
CA SER A 216 -4.96 11.65 10.21
C SER A 216 -5.58 10.26 10.11
N GLN A 217 -6.57 10.07 9.22
CA GLN A 217 -7.18 8.75 8.98
C GLN A 217 -6.19 7.75 8.36
N LEU A 218 -5.42 8.17 7.36
CA LEU A 218 -4.39 7.33 6.74
C LEU A 218 -3.41 6.76 7.78
N LEU A 219 -3.01 7.61 8.73
CA LEU A 219 -1.97 7.34 9.73
C LEU A 219 -2.52 6.87 11.08
N ALA A 220 -3.82 6.72 11.24
CA ALA A 220 -4.41 6.14 12.44
C ALA A 220 -4.08 4.64 12.51
N ASP A 221 -3.92 4.12 13.73
CA ASP A 221 -3.79 2.69 13.96
C ASP A 221 -5.18 2.06 13.99
N HIS A 222 -5.58 1.44 12.87
CA HIS A 222 -6.86 0.77 12.73
C HIS A 222 -6.86 -0.68 13.25
N THR A 223 -5.72 -1.15 13.74
CA THR A 223 -5.55 -2.54 14.20
C THR A 223 -5.24 -2.67 15.68
N ALA A 224 -5.12 -1.57 16.42
CA ALA A 224 -4.77 -1.57 17.84
C ALA A 224 -5.68 -2.41 18.75
N SER A 225 -6.93 -2.61 18.36
CA SER A 225 -7.94 -3.32 19.14
C SER A 225 -8.56 -4.52 18.42
N VAL A 226 -7.96 -4.96 17.29
CA VAL A 226 -8.47 -6.10 16.52
C VAL A 226 -7.52 -7.29 16.62
N THR A 227 -8.03 -8.48 16.38
CA THR A 227 -7.20 -9.70 16.31
C THR A 227 -6.38 -9.68 15.01
N ILE A 228 -5.07 -9.91 15.10
CA ILE A 228 -4.21 -10.10 13.92
C ILE A 228 -4.34 -11.56 13.48
N ALA A 229 -5.26 -11.83 12.54
CA ALA A 229 -5.50 -13.19 12.05
C ALA A 229 -4.43 -13.62 11.02
N TYR A 230 -3.94 -12.69 10.19
CA TYR A 230 -2.83 -12.94 9.28
C TYR A 230 -2.03 -11.67 8.99
N SER A 231 -0.72 -11.73 9.25
CA SER A 231 0.24 -10.66 8.95
C SER A 231 1.53 -11.25 8.38
N PRO A 232 1.94 -10.88 7.15
CA PRO A 232 3.23 -11.32 6.61
C PRO A 232 4.43 -10.79 7.41
N ALA A 233 4.32 -9.65 8.09
CA ALA A 233 5.37 -9.15 8.96
C ALA A 233 5.59 -10.08 10.16
N LEU A 234 4.49 -10.54 10.78
CA LEU A 234 4.57 -11.48 11.89
C LEU A 234 5.11 -12.85 11.45
N VAL A 235 4.61 -13.38 10.32
CA VAL A 235 5.04 -14.69 9.80
C VAL A 235 6.46 -14.66 9.25
N GLY A 236 6.83 -13.61 8.51
CA GLY A 236 8.10 -13.54 7.79
C GLY A 236 9.25 -12.91 8.57
N ALA A 237 8.97 -12.03 9.52
CA ALA A 237 9.98 -11.33 10.30
C ALA A 237 9.83 -11.53 11.83
N GLY A 238 8.75 -12.15 12.29
CA GLY A 238 8.45 -12.28 13.72
C GLY A 238 8.14 -10.94 14.39
N GLU A 239 7.72 -9.95 13.61
CA GLU A 239 7.45 -8.59 14.06
C GLU A 239 5.96 -8.28 14.01
N ASP A 240 5.43 -7.76 15.11
CA ASP A 240 4.03 -7.35 15.20
C ASP A 240 3.89 -5.91 14.68
N TRP A 241 3.50 -5.80 13.42
CA TRP A 241 3.21 -4.52 12.78
C TRP A 241 1.71 -4.27 12.77
N HIS A 242 1.34 -3.06 13.13
CA HIS A 242 -0.04 -2.58 13.00
C HIS A 242 -0.31 -1.97 11.62
N TYR A 243 -1.56 -1.59 11.34
CA TYR A 243 -1.97 -1.15 10.02
C TYR A 243 -2.83 0.12 10.07
N GLY A 244 -2.51 1.04 9.17
CA GLY A 244 -3.33 2.21 8.86
C GLY A 244 -4.27 1.95 7.69
N LEU A 245 -4.46 2.94 6.82
CA LEU A 245 -5.21 2.76 5.57
C LEU A 245 -4.22 2.47 4.42
N GLY A 246 -4.02 1.20 4.09
CA GLY A 246 -3.13 0.76 3.01
C GLY A 246 -1.63 0.87 3.29
N LEU A 247 -1.23 1.07 4.54
CA LEU A 247 0.17 1.16 4.96
C LEU A 247 0.39 0.51 6.33
N TRP A 248 1.62 0.07 6.56
CA TRP A 248 2.05 -0.49 7.81
C TRP A 248 2.55 0.56 8.80
N HIS A 249 2.28 0.36 10.07
CA HIS A 249 2.99 0.93 11.21
C HIS A 249 4.04 -0.06 11.67
N GLU A 250 5.30 0.23 11.40
CA GLU A 250 6.38 -0.70 11.71
C GLU A 250 6.71 -0.75 13.20
N CYS A 251 6.99 -1.94 13.69
CA CYS A 251 7.51 -2.17 15.03
C CYS A 251 8.45 -3.38 15.01
N GLN A 252 9.72 -3.17 15.35
CA GLN A 252 10.74 -4.24 15.40
C GLN A 252 10.63 -5.02 16.72
N SER A 253 9.45 -5.57 16.99
CA SER A 253 9.17 -6.32 18.21
C SER A 253 8.11 -7.38 17.92
N ALA A 254 8.15 -8.48 18.66
CA ALA A 254 7.15 -9.55 18.59
C ALA A 254 5.77 -9.14 19.15
N THR A 255 5.69 -8.00 19.81
CA THR A 255 4.45 -7.35 20.24
C THR A 255 4.53 -5.88 19.91
N PHE A 256 3.41 -5.27 19.46
CA PHE A 256 3.40 -3.86 19.10
C PHE A 256 3.56 -2.97 20.35
N ASN A 257 4.77 -2.47 20.54
CA ASN A 257 5.14 -1.55 21.62
C ASN A 257 5.73 -0.22 21.11
N CYS A 258 5.57 0.04 19.82
CA CYS A 258 6.05 1.24 19.13
C CYS A 258 4.97 2.32 19.11
N THR A 259 5.37 3.55 18.74
CA THR A 259 4.42 4.62 18.47
C THR A 259 3.83 4.44 17.06
N ALA A 260 2.52 4.23 16.98
CA ALA A 260 1.83 4.15 15.69
C ALA A 260 2.08 5.41 14.86
N GLY A 261 2.38 5.23 13.58
CA GLY A 261 2.68 6.32 12.68
C GLY A 261 4.08 6.93 12.81
N ALA A 262 4.93 6.47 13.74
CA ALA A 262 6.32 6.94 13.83
C ALA A 262 7.12 6.57 12.58
N ARG A 263 6.95 5.34 12.10
CA ARG A 263 7.49 4.83 10.84
C ARG A 263 6.41 4.07 10.10
N VAL A 264 6.15 4.46 8.86
CA VAL A 264 5.15 3.82 8.02
C VAL A 264 5.75 3.37 6.71
N SER A 265 5.22 2.27 6.14
CA SER A 265 5.78 1.67 4.93
C SER A 265 4.75 0.85 4.15
N SER A 266 5.13 0.45 2.94
CA SER A 266 4.36 -0.48 2.11
C SER A 266 5.30 -1.42 1.35
N PRO A 267 5.97 -2.36 2.02
CA PRO A 267 6.89 -3.30 1.38
C PRO A 267 6.19 -4.16 0.33
N GLY A 268 6.87 -4.38 -0.80
CA GLY A 268 6.40 -5.25 -1.87
C GLY A 268 6.98 -6.66 -1.77
N ALA A 269 6.21 -7.65 -2.22
CA ALA A 269 6.61 -9.06 -2.18
C ALA A 269 7.90 -9.38 -2.95
N TYR A 270 8.30 -8.52 -3.88
CA TYR A 270 9.57 -8.61 -4.64
C TYR A 270 10.74 -7.86 -3.98
N GLY A 271 10.52 -7.30 -2.79
CA GLY A 271 11.56 -6.67 -1.98
C GLY A 271 11.70 -5.16 -2.15
N ALA A 272 10.89 -4.50 -2.97
CA ALA A 272 10.84 -3.04 -2.97
C ALA A 272 10.30 -2.55 -1.62
N TYR A 273 10.89 -1.47 -1.08
CA TYR A 273 10.58 -1.00 0.27
C TYR A 273 10.51 0.52 0.33
N PRO A 274 9.34 1.10 0.04
CA PRO A 274 9.05 2.50 0.29
C PRO A 274 8.66 2.72 1.75
N PHE A 275 9.17 3.80 2.36
CA PHE A 275 8.90 4.12 3.75
C PHE A 275 8.92 5.63 4.01
N TRP A 276 8.26 6.03 5.08
CA TRP A 276 8.33 7.36 5.66
C TRP A 276 8.62 7.25 7.16
N ASP A 277 9.82 7.67 7.55
CA ASP A 277 10.20 7.83 8.95
C ASP A 277 9.78 9.21 9.44
N ARG A 278 8.66 9.27 10.13
CA ARG A 278 8.07 10.52 10.62
C ARG A 278 8.77 11.00 11.88
N SER A 279 9.32 10.09 12.68
CA SER A 279 10.05 10.44 13.88
C SER A 279 11.36 11.17 13.57
N HIS A 280 12.02 10.84 12.47
CA HIS A 280 13.26 11.47 12.02
C HIS A 280 13.06 12.42 10.83
N GLY A 281 11.83 12.55 10.30
CA GLY A 281 11.48 13.54 9.28
C GLY A 281 12.04 13.27 7.88
N TYR A 282 12.19 12.00 7.47
CA TYR A 282 12.66 11.66 6.12
C TYR A 282 11.82 10.57 5.46
N VAL A 283 11.87 10.53 4.15
CA VAL A 283 11.29 9.46 3.32
C VAL A 283 12.39 8.71 2.61
N GLY A 284 12.12 7.46 2.25
CA GLY A 284 13.08 6.67 1.52
C GLY A 284 12.47 5.49 0.76
N LEU A 285 13.30 4.93 -0.10
CA LEU A 285 12.94 3.83 -0.97
C LEU A 285 14.15 2.93 -1.22
N VAL A 286 13.97 1.63 -1.05
CA VAL A 286 14.78 0.61 -1.72
C VAL A 286 13.99 0.17 -2.95
N ALA A 287 14.46 0.55 -4.14
CA ALA A 287 13.85 0.17 -5.43
C ALA A 287 14.56 -1.07 -5.96
N ARG A 288 13.84 -2.19 -6.02
CA ARG A 288 14.34 -3.48 -6.49
C ARG A 288 13.19 -4.41 -6.88
N GLN A 289 13.53 -5.45 -7.65
CA GLN A 289 12.60 -6.54 -7.96
C GLN A 289 13.35 -7.86 -7.91
N GLY A 290 13.20 -8.59 -6.79
CA GLY A 290 13.70 -9.95 -6.59
C GLY A 290 12.61 -10.99 -6.88
N ALA A 291 12.82 -12.19 -6.39
CA ALA A 291 11.82 -13.26 -6.44
C ALA A 291 10.62 -12.95 -5.53
N LEU A 292 9.48 -13.58 -5.81
CA LEU A 292 8.30 -13.53 -4.94
C LEU A 292 8.66 -14.03 -3.53
N GLY A 293 8.28 -13.27 -2.51
CA GLY A 293 8.55 -13.60 -1.11
C GLY A 293 9.83 -12.97 -0.55
N THR A 294 10.58 -12.19 -1.35
CA THR A 294 11.81 -11.51 -0.89
C THR A 294 11.57 -10.15 -0.24
N PHE A 295 10.34 -9.86 0.24
CA PHE A 295 10.04 -8.60 0.92
C PHE A 295 11.00 -8.28 2.10
N PRO A 296 11.55 -9.25 2.88
CA PRO A 296 12.47 -8.92 3.96
C PRO A 296 13.82 -8.36 3.47
N ASN A 297 14.21 -8.68 2.22
CA ASN A 297 15.51 -8.26 1.69
C ASN A 297 15.61 -6.74 1.53
N GLY A 298 14.57 -6.07 1.03
CA GLY A 298 14.56 -4.62 0.93
C GLY A 298 14.59 -3.93 2.30
N ILE A 299 13.86 -4.48 3.26
CA ILE A 299 13.87 -4.02 4.65
C ILE A 299 15.28 -4.19 5.26
N ALA A 300 15.92 -5.35 5.03
CA ALA A 300 17.27 -5.63 5.53
C ALA A 300 18.32 -4.67 4.94
N ILE A 301 18.22 -4.34 3.63
CA ILE A 301 19.10 -3.36 2.98
C ILE A 301 18.98 -2.01 3.69
N GLU A 302 17.76 -1.52 3.89
CA GLU A 302 17.54 -0.23 4.55
C GLU A 302 18.03 -0.26 6.00
N ARG A 303 17.71 -1.30 6.76
CA ARG A 303 18.14 -1.43 8.16
C ARG A 303 19.65 -1.46 8.32
N SER A 304 20.38 -2.02 7.34
CA SER A 304 21.84 -2.04 7.38
C SER A 304 22.46 -0.65 7.25
N VAL A 305 21.81 0.26 6.52
CA VAL A 305 22.31 1.61 6.27
C VAL A 305 21.63 2.68 7.14
N ARG A 306 20.58 2.32 7.88
CA ARG A 306 19.81 3.26 8.73
C ARG A 306 20.68 4.05 9.70
N PRO A 307 21.65 3.46 10.42
CA PRO A 307 22.53 4.24 11.31
C PRO A 307 23.30 5.33 10.57
N ASP A 308 23.75 5.05 9.34
CA ASP A 308 24.45 6.04 8.52
C ASP A 308 23.50 7.16 8.05
N VAL A 309 22.24 6.80 7.73
CA VAL A 309 21.21 7.78 7.38
C VAL A 309 20.92 8.69 8.57
N GLU A 310 20.72 8.14 9.76
CA GLU A 310 20.46 8.92 10.98
C GLU A 310 21.63 9.86 11.30
N GLN A 311 22.87 9.40 11.14
CA GLN A 311 24.05 10.26 11.26
C GLN A 311 24.05 11.37 10.20
N TRP A 312 23.71 11.07 8.95
CA TRP A 312 23.62 12.07 7.87
C TRP A 312 22.50 13.08 8.12
N LEU A 313 21.38 12.68 8.72
CA LEU A 313 20.29 13.58 9.11
C LEU A 313 20.74 14.61 10.14
N ALA A 314 21.66 14.24 11.03
CA ALA A 314 22.22 15.14 12.06
C ALA A 314 23.26 16.13 11.52
N CYS A 315 23.77 15.92 10.29
CA CYS A 315 24.73 16.87 9.69
C CYS A 315 24.01 18.14 9.19
N PRO A 316 24.54 19.32 9.48
CA PRO A 316 23.94 20.60 9.09
C PRO A 316 23.91 20.82 7.57
#